data_cd6d031a85987251b7aae16c94de0d45
#
_entry.id   cd6d031a85987251b7aae16c94de0d45
#
_cell.length_a   1.000
_cell.length_b   1.000
_cell.length_c   1.000
_cell.angle_alpha   90.00
_cell.angle_beta   90.00
_cell.angle_gamma   90.00
#
_symmetry.space_group_name_H-M   'P 1'
#
loop_
_entity.id
_entity.type
_entity.pdbx_description
1 polymer ?
#
loop_
_entity_poly.entity_id
_entity_poly.type
_entity_poly.pdbx_seq_one_letter_code
_entity_poly.pdbx_strand_id
1 'polypeptide(L)'
;MRIIVDAMGGDNAPESAVWGGALAAKEYGEEVLLVGKPEIVANVLKEKGLSDVKGITIMPANDLVDMHDDPATVLRRKPDSSMAVAFKLLKAGEGDALVSAGNTGALLTGATLYGGRIKGIRRGALAPVMPCANGQVMLCDAGANTECTAEMLLQFAFLASLYAEKINGVVKPRVGLVNNGTEDTKGDPLRKEAYALLKKAGDEGRLNFVGNVEGSMVPLGACDVAVCDGFTGNVQLKTIEGVAKFMSKEIKGVFMASVGTKLGYLLCKKGMDDFREVFNQDKIGGAPFLGIAKPVIKAHGSSNEIAVMNAVRRAIAYTKSGMIDAVKENIQYMTVE
;
A
#
# COMPACT_ATOMS: atom_id res chain seq x y z
N MET A 1 -1.33 -18.27 11.31
CA MET A 1 -0.80 -17.61 10.09
C MET A 1 0.53 -16.99 10.45
N ARG A 2 1.44 -16.89 9.49
CA ARG A 2 2.81 -16.43 9.75
C ARG A 2 3.13 -15.24 8.85
N ILE A 3 3.36 -14.06 9.44
CA ILE A 3 3.63 -12.81 8.71
C ILE A 3 5.11 -12.47 8.82
N ILE A 4 5.77 -12.30 7.68
CA ILE A 4 7.17 -11.92 7.59
C ILE A 4 7.24 -10.38 7.67
N VAL A 5 8.07 -9.86 8.55
CA VAL A 5 8.36 -8.42 8.66
C VAL A 5 9.84 -8.18 8.42
N ASP A 6 10.16 -7.38 7.40
CA ASP A 6 11.49 -6.87 7.14
C ASP A 6 11.86 -5.87 8.24
N ALA A 7 12.63 -6.34 9.23
CA ALA A 7 12.94 -5.57 10.43
C ALA A 7 13.97 -4.45 10.19
N MET A 8 14.67 -4.45 9.04
CA MET A 8 15.74 -3.48 8.75
C MET A 8 15.34 -2.46 7.67
N GLY A 9 14.12 -2.55 7.13
CA GLY A 9 13.65 -1.66 6.08
C GLY A 9 12.87 -0.46 6.61
N GLY A 10 13.18 0.74 6.10
CA GLY A 10 12.52 2.00 6.43
C GLY A 10 13.39 2.98 7.21
N ASP A 11 12.93 4.24 7.27
CA ASP A 11 13.69 5.36 7.84
C ASP A 11 13.82 5.24 9.38
N ASN A 12 12.83 4.59 10.04
CA ASN A 12 12.75 4.37 11.48
C ASN A 12 13.08 2.91 11.86
N ALA A 13 13.64 2.14 10.92
CA ALA A 13 14.11 0.78 11.24
C ALA A 13 15.42 0.83 12.03
N PRO A 14 15.67 -0.16 12.89
CA PRO A 14 14.87 -1.35 13.16
C PRO A 14 13.73 -1.12 14.16
N GLU A 15 13.75 0.00 14.89
CA GLU A 15 12.89 0.23 16.06
C GLU A 15 11.40 0.10 15.71
N SER A 16 10.90 0.85 14.73
CA SER A 16 9.48 0.83 14.37
C SER A 16 9.02 -0.50 13.81
N ALA A 17 9.87 -1.16 13.00
CA ALA A 17 9.55 -2.44 12.38
C ALA A 17 9.45 -3.58 13.41
N VAL A 18 10.42 -3.66 14.31
CA VAL A 18 10.46 -4.67 15.37
C VAL A 18 9.35 -4.44 16.39
N TRP A 19 9.19 -3.19 16.86
CA TRP A 19 8.16 -2.86 17.83
C TRP A 19 6.76 -3.08 17.26
N GLY A 20 6.48 -2.57 16.05
CA GLY A 20 5.19 -2.76 15.38
C GLY A 20 4.87 -4.22 15.06
N GLY A 21 5.87 -5.01 14.65
CA GLY A 21 5.73 -6.46 14.46
C GLY A 21 5.38 -7.18 15.75
N ALA A 22 6.03 -6.82 16.86
CA ALA A 22 5.75 -7.41 18.18
C ALA A 22 4.37 -7.01 18.72
N LEU A 23 3.96 -5.74 18.53
CA LEU A 23 2.60 -5.31 18.87
C LEU A 23 1.55 -6.07 18.06
N ALA A 24 1.82 -6.30 16.77
CA ALA A 24 0.92 -7.07 15.90
C ALA A 24 0.78 -8.53 16.36
N ALA A 25 1.88 -9.20 16.72
CA ALA A 25 1.84 -10.56 17.27
C ALA A 25 0.99 -10.64 18.55
N LYS A 26 1.15 -9.66 19.43
CA LYS A 26 0.39 -9.57 20.68
C LYS A 26 -1.09 -9.28 20.45
N GLU A 27 -1.42 -8.34 19.55
CA GLU A 27 -2.78 -7.87 19.32
C GLU A 27 -3.62 -8.86 18.50
N TYR A 28 -3.01 -9.44 17.44
CA TYR A 28 -3.76 -10.28 16.49
C TYR A 28 -3.57 -11.78 16.73
N GLY A 29 -2.66 -12.19 17.62
CA GLY A 29 -2.41 -13.60 17.95
C GLY A 29 -1.81 -14.41 16.81
N GLU A 30 -1.23 -13.77 15.80
CA GLU A 30 -0.61 -14.43 14.65
C GLU A 30 0.91 -14.50 14.83
N GLU A 31 1.57 -15.48 14.19
CA GLU A 31 3.02 -15.56 14.22
C GLU A 31 3.66 -14.46 13.36
N VAL A 32 4.72 -13.84 13.88
CA VAL A 32 5.50 -12.81 13.19
C VAL A 32 6.97 -13.22 13.11
N LEU A 33 7.48 -13.33 11.88
CA LEU A 33 8.89 -13.54 11.61
C LEU A 33 9.58 -12.18 11.43
N LEU A 34 10.38 -11.76 12.40
CA LEU A 34 11.20 -10.55 12.31
C LEU A 34 12.53 -10.88 11.63
N VAL A 35 12.70 -10.41 10.39
CA VAL A 35 13.88 -10.71 9.57
C VAL A 35 14.89 -9.58 9.70
N GLY A 36 16.05 -9.84 10.30
CA GLY A 36 17.08 -8.82 10.49
C GLY A 36 18.26 -9.33 11.30
N LYS A 37 19.13 -8.40 11.73
CA LYS A 37 20.30 -8.73 12.57
C LYS A 37 19.82 -9.17 13.96
N PRO A 38 20.07 -10.44 14.38
CA PRO A 38 19.43 -11.00 15.58
C PRO A 38 19.67 -10.21 16.85
N GLU A 39 20.91 -9.75 17.06
CA GLU A 39 21.28 -8.97 18.23
C GLU A 39 20.52 -7.62 18.30
N ILE A 40 20.39 -6.95 17.16
CA ILE A 40 19.68 -5.66 17.08
C ILE A 40 18.19 -5.87 17.32
N VAL A 41 17.57 -6.86 16.68
CA VAL A 41 16.15 -7.18 16.88
C VAL A 41 15.87 -7.57 18.33
N ALA A 42 16.70 -8.42 18.93
CA ALA A 42 16.56 -8.84 20.33
C ALA A 42 16.71 -7.65 21.31
N ASN A 43 17.64 -6.74 21.04
CA ASN A 43 17.83 -5.53 21.85
C ASN A 43 16.59 -4.62 21.82
N VAL A 44 16.02 -4.36 20.63
CA VAL A 44 14.79 -3.56 20.50
C VAL A 44 13.63 -4.21 21.27
N LEU A 45 13.43 -5.54 21.13
CA LEU A 45 12.39 -6.26 21.88
C LEU A 45 12.58 -6.10 23.38
N LYS A 46 13.82 -6.19 23.88
CA LYS A 46 14.16 -6.01 25.30
C LYS A 46 13.90 -4.59 25.79
N GLU A 47 14.35 -3.58 25.04
CA GLU A 47 14.15 -2.16 25.38
C GLU A 47 12.67 -1.77 25.44
N LYS A 48 11.84 -2.37 24.59
CA LYS A 48 10.39 -2.14 24.57
C LYS A 48 9.61 -3.04 25.55
N GLY A 49 10.28 -3.93 26.29
CA GLY A 49 9.62 -4.86 27.21
C GLY A 49 8.76 -5.91 26.52
N LEU A 50 9.15 -6.34 25.32
CA LEU A 50 8.40 -7.24 24.45
C LEU A 50 9.10 -8.60 24.21
N SER A 51 10.15 -8.90 24.97
CA SER A 51 10.93 -10.15 24.84
C SER A 51 10.08 -11.41 25.05
N ASP A 52 9.06 -11.33 25.90
CA ASP A 52 8.20 -12.47 26.27
C ASP A 52 6.92 -12.59 25.41
N VAL A 53 6.80 -11.76 24.37
CA VAL A 53 5.64 -11.81 23.46
C VAL A 53 5.68 -13.12 22.67
N LYS A 54 4.62 -13.92 22.84
CA LYS A 54 4.47 -15.19 22.10
C LYS A 54 4.22 -14.94 20.61
N GLY A 55 4.67 -15.89 19.78
CA GLY A 55 4.47 -15.82 18.34
C GLY A 55 5.52 -15.00 17.59
N ILE A 56 6.58 -14.52 18.24
CA ILE A 56 7.70 -13.86 17.58
C ILE A 56 8.82 -14.86 17.33
N THR A 57 9.34 -14.87 16.11
CA THR A 57 10.55 -15.61 15.72
C THR A 57 11.51 -14.66 15.03
N ILE A 58 12.78 -14.63 15.46
CA ILE A 58 13.82 -13.84 14.80
C ILE A 58 14.47 -14.69 13.72
N MET A 59 14.45 -14.21 12.49
CA MET A 59 15.10 -14.84 11.33
C MET A 59 16.35 -14.04 10.99
N PRO A 60 17.54 -14.67 11.00
CA PRO A 60 18.80 -13.96 10.81
C PRO A 60 18.97 -13.44 9.38
N ALA A 61 19.40 -12.18 9.29
CA ALA A 61 19.85 -11.53 8.06
C ALA A 61 20.90 -10.49 8.44
N ASN A 62 22.09 -10.53 7.79
CA ASN A 62 23.24 -9.75 8.22
C ASN A 62 23.46 -8.46 7.42
N ASP A 63 22.73 -8.27 6.32
CA ASP A 63 22.83 -7.11 5.43
C ASP A 63 21.46 -6.42 5.31
N LEU A 64 21.44 -5.25 4.69
CA LEU A 64 20.23 -4.47 4.42
C LEU A 64 20.24 -3.88 3.01
N VAL A 65 19.06 -3.60 2.49
CA VAL A 65 18.86 -2.86 1.24
C VAL A 65 18.79 -1.37 1.57
N ASP A 66 19.74 -0.60 1.01
CA ASP A 66 19.76 0.86 1.12
C ASP A 66 18.83 1.51 0.10
N MET A 67 18.42 2.77 0.38
CA MET A 67 17.56 3.55 -0.53
C MET A 67 18.25 3.90 -1.85
N HIS A 68 19.59 3.90 -1.89
CA HIS A 68 20.42 4.18 -3.07
C HIS A 68 20.83 2.92 -3.85
N ASP A 69 20.54 1.74 -3.33
CA ASP A 69 20.79 0.49 -4.03
C ASP A 69 19.94 0.40 -5.31
N ASP A 70 20.53 -0.17 -6.38
CA ASP A 70 19.80 -0.43 -7.62
C ASP A 70 18.68 -1.48 -7.40
N PRO A 71 17.40 -1.08 -7.52
CA PRO A 71 16.27 -1.97 -7.24
C PRO A 71 16.26 -3.25 -8.08
N ALA A 72 16.78 -3.20 -9.30
CA ALA A 72 16.73 -4.32 -10.24
C ALA A 72 17.70 -5.45 -9.85
N THR A 73 18.79 -5.14 -9.18
CA THR A 73 19.89 -6.07 -8.94
C THR A 73 20.19 -6.34 -7.47
N VAL A 74 19.73 -5.44 -6.56
CA VAL A 74 20.13 -5.46 -5.14
C VAL A 74 19.84 -6.78 -4.44
N LEU A 75 18.69 -7.40 -4.66
CA LEU A 75 18.35 -8.67 -3.99
C LEU A 75 19.25 -9.85 -4.39
N ARG A 76 19.88 -9.77 -5.58
CA ARG A 76 20.92 -10.75 -6.00
C ARG A 76 22.29 -10.40 -5.46
N ARG A 77 22.61 -9.09 -5.39
CA ARG A 77 23.92 -8.61 -4.89
C ARG A 77 24.04 -8.73 -3.38
N LYS A 78 22.91 -8.53 -2.67
CA LYS A 78 22.81 -8.62 -1.21
C LYS A 78 21.87 -9.77 -0.81
N PRO A 79 22.25 -11.04 -1.05
CA PRO A 79 21.37 -12.19 -0.83
C PRO A 79 21.09 -12.46 0.65
N ASP A 80 21.88 -11.87 1.57
CA ASP A 80 21.72 -11.96 3.02
C ASP A 80 21.10 -10.66 3.62
N SER A 81 20.56 -9.78 2.78
CA SER A 81 19.80 -8.65 3.26
C SER A 81 18.45 -9.09 3.80
N SER A 82 17.95 -8.35 4.81
CA SER A 82 16.67 -8.66 5.45
C SER A 82 15.52 -8.80 4.44
N MET A 83 15.45 -7.92 3.44
CA MET A 83 14.46 -8.00 2.35
C MET A 83 14.64 -9.25 1.49
N ALA A 84 15.89 -9.61 1.11
CA ALA A 84 16.15 -10.79 0.29
C ALA A 84 15.82 -12.09 1.04
N VAL A 85 16.20 -12.18 2.32
CA VAL A 85 15.86 -13.31 3.20
C VAL A 85 14.34 -13.41 3.37
N ALA A 86 13.67 -12.28 3.64
CA ALA A 86 12.21 -12.23 3.76
C ALA A 86 11.49 -12.76 2.52
N PHE A 87 11.96 -12.41 1.32
CA PHE A 87 11.42 -12.97 0.07
C PHE A 87 11.73 -14.45 -0.12
N LYS A 88 12.89 -14.93 0.30
CA LYS A 88 13.20 -16.37 0.26
C LYS A 88 12.25 -17.17 1.15
N LEU A 89 12.00 -16.70 2.36
CA LEU A 89 11.03 -17.29 3.29
C LEU A 89 9.61 -17.30 2.71
N LEU A 90 9.18 -16.17 2.12
CA LEU A 90 7.88 -16.07 1.46
C LEU A 90 7.76 -17.07 0.32
N LYS A 91 8.78 -17.19 -0.54
CA LYS A 91 8.81 -18.14 -1.65
C LYS A 91 8.79 -19.60 -1.19
N ALA A 92 9.52 -19.91 -0.13
CA ALA A 92 9.58 -21.26 0.46
C ALA A 92 8.25 -21.66 1.14
N GLY A 93 7.32 -20.73 1.34
CA GLY A 93 6.07 -20.98 2.07
C GLY A 93 6.25 -21.00 3.58
N GLU A 94 7.37 -20.48 4.08
CA GLU A 94 7.64 -20.35 5.52
C GLU A 94 6.93 -19.15 6.14
N GLY A 95 6.28 -18.33 5.31
CA GLY A 95 5.36 -17.26 5.69
C GLY A 95 4.27 -17.05 4.66
N ASP A 96 3.15 -16.51 5.10
CA ASP A 96 1.93 -16.33 4.30
C ASP A 96 1.89 -14.97 3.61
N ALA A 97 2.53 -13.96 4.21
CA ALA A 97 2.62 -12.59 3.69
C ALA A 97 3.90 -11.89 4.13
N LEU A 98 4.28 -10.83 3.42
CA LEU A 98 5.44 -9.99 3.70
C LEU A 98 5.05 -8.53 3.91
N VAL A 99 5.61 -7.90 4.94
CA VAL A 99 5.52 -6.46 5.22
C VAL A 99 6.92 -5.86 5.21
N SER A 100 7.14 -4.76 4.47
CA SER A 100 8.40 -4.01 4.48
C SER A 100 8.17 -2.52 4.30
N ALA A 101 8.91 -1.70 5.03
CA ALA A 101 8.99 -0.26 4.84
C ALA A 101 10.20 0.17 3.99
N GLY A 102 11.03 -0.79 3.53
CA GLY A 102 12.25 -0.54 2.77
C GLY A 102 12.03 0.00 1.35
N ASN A 103 13.10 -0.02 0.54
CA ASN A 103 13.12 0.50 -0.83
C ASN A 103 11.98 -0.09 -1.68
N THR A 104 11.10 0.78 -2.22
CA THR A 104 9.88 0.39 -2.95
C THR A 104 10.21 -0.37 -4.23
N GLY A 105 11.23 0.07 -4.99
CA GLY A 105 11.62 -0.60 -6.23
C GLY A 105 12.19 -2.01 -5.98
N ALA A 106 13.02 -2.16 -4.95
CA ALA A 106 13.55 -3.46 -4.54
C ALA A 106 12.42 -4.39 -4.05
N LEU A 107 11.46 -3.85 -3.31
CA LEU A 107 10.30 -4.60 -2.83
C LEU A 107 9.40 -5.06 -3.98
N LEU A 108 9.15 -4.20 -4.98
CA LEU A 108 8.41 -4.56 -6.20
C LEU A 108 9.14 -5.65 -7.00
N THR A 109 10.45 -5.49 -7.17
CA THR A 109 11.29 -6.47 -7.86
C THR A 109 11.23 -7.82 -7.14
N GLY A 110 11.38 -7.82 -5.81
CA GLY A 110 11.28 -9.02 -4.98
C GLY A 110 9.89 -9.66 -5.04
N ALA A 111 8.84 -8.85 -4.94
CA ALA A 111 7.47 -9.34 -5.07
C ALA A 111 7.23 -10.04 -6.41
N THR A 112 7.76 -9.49 -7.50
CA THR A 112 7.63 -10.08 -8.83
C THR A 112 8.46 -11.36 -8.99
N LEU A 113 9.72 -11.37 -8.53
CA LEU A 113 10.66 -12.49 -8.75
C LEU A 113 10.43 -13.66 -7.79
N TYR A 114 10.12 -13.39 -6.54
CA TYR A 114 9.98 -14.40 -5.48
C TYR A 114 8.52 -14.68 -5.12
N GLY A 115 7.68 -13.65 -5.02
CA GLY A 115 6.24 -13.79 -4.79
C GLY A 115 5.51 -14.35 -6.02
N GLY A 116 6.03 -14.05 -7.20
CA GLY A 116 5.44 -14.41 -8.49
C GLY A 116 4.20 -13.58 -8.82
N ARG A 117 3.88 -13.48 -10.11
CA ARG A 117 2.64 -12.87 -10.57
C ARG A 117 1.52 -13.91 -10.64
N ILE A 118 0.30 -13.53 -10.38
CA ILE A 118 -0.86 -14.37 -10.69
C ILE A 118 -0.86 -14.64 -12.20
N LYS A 119 -1.07 -15.89 -12.60
CA LYS A 119 -1.06 -16.28 -14.02
C LYS A 119 -2.11 -15.47 -14.80
N GLY A 120 -1.71 -14.84 -15.91
CA GLY A 120 -2.55 -13.94 -16.71
C GLY A 120 -2.40 -12.44 -16.35
N ILE A 121 -1.89 -12.10 -15.19
CA ILE A 121 -1.61 -10.70 -14.83
C ILE A 121 -0.29 -10.24 -15.46
N ARG A 122 -0.34 -9.13 -16.20
CA ARG A 122 0.82 -8.57 -16.92
C ARG A 122 1.85 -7.98 -15.98
N ARG A 123 1.40 -7.18 -15.00
CA ARG A 123 2.24 -6.50 -14.00
C ARG A 123 1.54 -6.41 -12.65
N GLY A 124 2.32 -6.49 -11.57
CA GLY A 124 1.82 -6.10 -10.26
C GLY A 124 1.70 -4.58 -10.14
N ALA A 125 0.73 -4.09 -9.36
CA ALA A 125 0.49 -2.67 -9.10
C ALA A 125 0.61 -2.34 -7.63
N LEU A 126 1.11 -1.15 -7.30
CA LEU A 126 1.09 -0.61 -5.95
C LEU A 126 -0.19 0.20 -5.74
N ALA A 127 -1.01 -0.18 -4.77
CA ALA A 127 -2.35 0.37 -4.61
C ALA A 127 -2.60 0.96 -3.21
N PRO A 128 -2.04 2.17 -2.90
CA PRO A 128 -2.31 2.84 -1.64
C PRO A 128 -3.77 3.26 -1.53
N VAL A 129 -4.25 3.29 -0.29
CA VAL A 129 -5.53 3.88 0.08
C VAL A 129 -5.28 5.29 0.60
N MET A 130 -6.07 6.25 0.15
CA MET A 130 -6.00 7.64 0.57
C MET A 130 -7.34 8.10 1.17
N PRO A 131 -7.34 9.08 2.08
CA PRO A 131 -8.58 9.70 2.53
C PRO A 131 -9.22 10.50 1.39
N CYS A 132 -10.55 10.49 1.35
CA CYS A 132 -11.36 11.34 0.50
C CYS A 132 -12.58 11.85 1.26
N ALA A 133 -13.33 12.78 0.67
CA ALA A 133 -14.49 13.41 1.32
C ALA A 133 -15.54 12.41 1.83
N ASN A 134 -15.68 11.26 1.17
CA ASN A 134 -16.66 10.23 1.49
C ASN A 134 -16.05 9.00 2.17
N GLY A 135 -14.87 9.14 2.78
CA GLY A 135 -14.15 8.04 3.44
C GLY A 135 -12.78 7.79 2.86
N GLN A 136 -12.63 6.79 1.99
CA GLN A 136 -11.35 6.38 1.41
C GLN A 136 -11.47 6.08 -0.07
N VAL A 137 -10.40 6.36 -0.82
CA VAL A 137 -10.24 6.00 -2.23
C VAL A 137 -8.96 5.21 -2.41
N MET A 138 -8.99 4.16 -3.20
CA MET A 138 -7.81 3.38 -3.59
C MET A 138 -7.27 3.91 -4.91
N LEU A 139 -5.98 4.28 -4.94
CA LEU A 139 -5.28 4.70 -6.15
C LEU A 139 -4.47 3.53 -6.70
N CYS A 140 -4.66 3.17 -7.96
CA CYS A 140 -4.00 2.05 -8.61
C CYS A 140 -3.71 2.33 -10.10
N ASP A 141 -2.45 2.41 -10.49
CA ASP A 141 -1.17 2.16 -9.87
C ASP A 141 -0.58 3.46 -9.27
N ALA A 142 0.20 3.36 -8.21
CA ALA A 142 0.82 4.53 -7.57
C ALA A 142 2.36 4.42 -7.48
N GLY A 143 3.00 3.96 -8.56
CA GLY A 143 4.46 4.00 -8.71
C GLY A 143 5.15 2.68 -9.02
N ALA A 144 4.43 1.59 -9.29
CA ALA A 144 5.04 0.33 -9.69
C ALA A 144 5.36 0.29 -11.21
N ASN A 145 4.51 0.91 -12.05
CA ASN A 145 4.64 0.86 -13.50
C ASN A 145 4.46 2.27 -14.10
N THR A 146 5.55 2.88 -14.52
CA THR A 146 5.53 4.22 -15.13
C THR A 146 4.94 4.22 -16.54
N GLU A 147 5.10 3.11 -17.25
CA GLU A 147 4.52 2.88 -18.58
C GLU A 147 3.54 1.71 -18.51
N CYS A 148 2.33 1.90 -19.02
CA CYS A 148 1.27 0.92 -18.99
C CYS A 148 0.66 0.72 -20.39
N THR A 149 0.03 -0.43 -20.58
CA THR A 149 -0.91 -0.69 -21.68
C THR A 149 -2.34 -0.55 -21.20
N ALA A 150 -3.29 -0.41 -22.10
CA ALA A 150 -4.71 -0.37 -21.75
C ALA A 150 -5.19 -1.65 -21.03
N GLU A 151 -4.66 -2.82 -21.42
CA GLU A 151 -4.90 -4.08 -20.72
C GLU A 151 -4.41 -4.04 -19.27
N MET A 152 -3.26 -3.42 -19.02
CA MET A 152 -2.76 -3.27 -17.64
C MET A 152 -3.69 -2.40 -16.79
N LEU A 153 -4.20 -1.29 -17.35
CA LEU A 153 -5.16 -0.43 -16.64
C LEU A 153 -6.49 -1.17 -16.37
N LEU A 154 -6.95 -1.99 -17.32
CA LEU A 154 -8.10 -2.88 -17.09
C LEU A 154 -7.83 -3.85 -15.94
N GLN A 155 -6.65 -4.50 -15.93
CA GLN A 155 -6.26 -5.41 -14.84
C GLN A 155 -6.19 -4.69 -13.50
N PHE A 156 -5.62 -3.50 -13.45
CA PHE A 156 -5.55 -2.69 -12.23
C PHE A 156 -6.94 -2.33 -11.69
N ALA A 157 -7.89 -2.03 -12.58
CA ALA A 157 -9.28 -1.77 -12.22
C ALA A 157 -9.93 -2.97 -11.52
N PHE A 158 -9.80 -4.17 -12.09
CA PHE A 158 -10.33 -5.39 -11.49
C PHE A 158 -9.65 -5.73 -10.17
N LEU A 159 -8.30 -5.69 -10.14
CA LEU A 159 -7.52 -5.99 -8.95
C LEU A 159 -7.87 -5.05 -7.78
N ALA A 160 -7.93 -3.74 -8.05
CA ALA A 160 -8.25 -2.76 -7.02
C ALA A 160 -9.72 -2.81 -6.59
N SER A 161 -10.65 -3.07 -7.52
CA SER A 161 -12.06 -3.28 -7.22
C SER A 161 -12.27 -4.48 -6.30
N LEU A 162 -11.67 -5.64 -6.61
CA LEU A 162 -11.72 -6.83 -5.76
C LEU A 162 -11.11 -6.60 -4.39
N TYR A 163 -10.01 -5.85 -4.32
CA TYR A 163 -9.39 -5.51 -3.03
C TYR A 163 -10.28 -4.57 -2.22
N ALA A 164 -10.84 -3.54 -2.84
CA ALA A 164 -11.76 -2.61 -2.19
C ALA A 164 -13.00 -3.34 -1.64
N GLU A 165 -13.53 -4.29 -2.39
CA GLU A 165 -14.69 -5.09 -1.97
C GLU A 165 -14.34 -6.04 -0.83
N LYS A 166 -13.32 -6.90 -1.01
CA LYS A 166 -13.05 -8.01 -0.09
C LYS A 166 -12.31 -7.60 1.19
N ILE A 167 -11.54 -6.51 1.14
CA ILE A 167 -10.66 -6.12 2.25
C ILE A 167 -11.08 -4.78 2.86
N ASN A 168 -11.47 -3.80 2.03
CA ASN A 168 -11.95 -2.52 2.55
C ASN A 168 -13.47 -2.50 2.80
N GLY A 169 -14.23 -3.53 2.41
CA GLY A 169 -15.67 -3.66 2.65
C GLY A 169 -16.55 -2.75 1.80
N VAL A 170 -16.04 -2.23 0.68
CA VAL A 170 -16.80 -1.36 -0.21
C VAL A 170 -17.70 -2.20 -1.12
N VAL A 171 -19.01 -2.04 -1.01
CA VAL A 171 -19.97 -2.77 -1.85
C VAL A 171 -20.02 -2.15 -3.25
N LYS A 172 -19.77 -2.95 -4.29
CA LYS A 172 -19.73 -2.52 -5.70
C LYS A 172 -18.87 -1.27 -5.90
N PRO A 173 -17.56 -1.33 -5.68
CA PRO A 173 -16.67 -0.17 -5.74
C PRO A 173 -16.81 0.58 -7.07
N ARG A 174 -16.99 1.89 -7.01
CA ARG A 174 -17.03 2.77 -8.18
C ARG A 174 -15.62 2.93 -8.72
N VAL A 175 -15.40 2.51 -9.96
CA VAL A 175 -14.09 2.55 -10.62
C VAL A 175 -14.05 3.71 -11.60
N GLY A 176 -13.14 4.68 -11.38
CA GLY A 176 -12.90 5.82 -12.27
C GLY A 176 -11.53 5.72 -12.94
N LEU A 177 -11.46 6.07 -14.23
CA LEU A 177 -10.19 6.22 -14.94
C LEU A 177 -9.68 7.65 -14.78
N VAL A 178 -8.51 7.82 -14.16
CA VAL A 178 -7.90 9.15 -13.99
C VAL A 178 -7.51 9.73 -15.35
N ASN A 179 -8.06 10.91 -15.66
CA ASN A 179 -7.91 11.57 -16.95
C ASN A 179 -7.83 13.10 -16.79
N ASN A 180 -7.59 13.80 -17.89
CA ASN A 180 -7.53 15.27 -17.97
C ASN A 180 -8.88 15.94 -18.28
N GLY A 181 -9.98 15.22 -18.20
CA GLY A 181 -11.35 15.64 -18.40
C GLY A 181 -12.30 14.46 -18.22
N THR A 182 -13.59 14.74 -18.01
CA THR A 182 -14.61 13.72 -17.72
C THR A 182 -15.26 13.11 -18.93
N GLU A 183 -15.15 13.76 -20.12
CA GLU A 183 -15.76 13.29 -21.34
C GLU A 183 -15.07 12.03 -21.88
N ASP A 184 -15.81 11.12 -22.50
CA ASP A 184 -15.30 9.83 -23.04
C ASP A 184 -14.23 10.00 -24.13
N THR A 185 -14.20 11.15 -24.79
CA THR A 185 -13.23 11.47 -25.85
C THR A 185 -11.90 12.01 -25.35
N LYS A 186 -11.79 12.32 -24.06
CA LYS A 186 -10.58 12.91 -23.45
C LYS A 186 -9.47 11.87 -23.27
N GLY A 187 -8.27 12.42 -23.08
CA GLY A 187 -7.06 11.66 -22.78
C GLY A 187 -6.20 11.38 -24.00
N ASP A 188 -5.03 10.87 -23.72
CA ASP A 188 -4.07 10.34 -24.67
C ASP A 188 -4.54 8.98 -25.27
N PRO A 189 -3.81 8.42 -26.24
CA PRO A 189 -4.17 7.13 -26.82
C PRO A 189 -4.36 6.01 -25.78
N LEU A 190 -3.49 5.94 -24.76
CA LEU A 190 -3.58 4.94 -23.69
C LEU A 190 -4.93 5.05 -22.94
N ARG A 191 -5.31 6.29 -22.53
CA ARG A 191 -6.55 6.50 -21.76
C ARG A 191 -7.79 6.23 -22.59
N LYS A 192 -7.79 6.57 -23.88
CA LYS A 192 -8.91 6.29 -24.79
C LYS A 192 -9.12 4.79 -24.99
N GLU A 193 -8.03 4.05 -25.20
CA GLU A 193 -8.09 2.59 -25.32
C GLU A 193 -8.53 1.93 -24.00
N ALA A 194 -7.95 2.35 -22.85
CA ALA A 194 -8.35 1.85 -21.54
C ALA A 194 -9.81 2.18 -21.20
N TYR A 195 -10.29 3.38 -21.56
CA TYR A 195 -11.69 3.76 -21.39
C TYR A 195 -12.63 2.80 -22.13
N ALA A 196 -12.33 2.46 -23.38
CA ALA A 196 -13.15 1.53 -24.17
C ALA A 196 -13.22 0.14 -23.51
N LEU A 197 -12.09 -0.38 -22.99
CA LEU A 197 -12.03 -1.65 -22.27
C LEU A 197 -12.82 -1.61 -20.95
N LEU A 198 -12.63 -0.57 -20.17
CA LEU A 198 -13.31 -0.39 -18.87
C LEU A 198 -14.83 -0.20 -19.06
N LYS A 199 -15.23 0.58 -20.08
CA LYS A 199 -16.63 0.77 -20.43
C LYS A 199 -17.29 -0.55 -20.84
N LYS A 200 -16.63 -1.34 -21.69
CA LYS A 200 -17.10 -2.69 -22.04
C LYS A 200 -17.29 -3.56 -20.81
N ALA A 201 -16.32 -3.60 -19.90
CA ALA A 201 -16.43 -4.36 -18.65
C ALA A 201 -17.58 -3.86 -17.76
N GLY A 202 -17.83 -2.54 -17.76
CA GLY A 202 -18.96 -1.92 -17.06
C GLY A 202 -20.31 -2.28 -17.68
N ASP A 203 -20.44 -2.15 -19.01
CA ASP A 203 -21.67 -2.48 -19.77
C ASP A 203 -22.03 -3.98 -19.63
N GLU A 204 -21.03 -4.85 -19.48
CA GLU A 204 -21.19 -6.29 -19.20
C GLU A 204 -21.47 -6.58 -17.69
N GLY A 205 -21.54 -5.57 -16.85
CA GLY A 205 -21.82 -5.71 -15.41
C GLY A 205 -20.68 -6.31 -14.59
N ARG A 206 -19.46 -6.37 -15.13
CA ARG A 206 -18.28 -6.96 -14.47
C ARG A 206 -17.52 -5.99 -13.59
N LEU A 207 -17.62 -4.69 -13.89
CA LEU A 207 -17.09 -3.58 -13.08
C LEU A 207 -18.18 -2.53 -12.91
N ASN A 208 -18.13 -1.79 -11.81
CA ASN A 208 -18.92 -0.58 -11.63
C ASN A 208 -18.12 0.63 -12.15
N PHE A 209 -17.91 0.70 -13.46
CA PHE A 209 -17.16 1.76 -14.11
C PHE A 209 -17.98 3.04 -14.16
N VAL A 210 -17.46 4.14 -13.60
CA VAL A 210 -18.15 5.44 -13.53
C VAL A 210 -17.60 6.47 -14.54
N GLY A 211 -16.72 6.02 -15.47
CA GLY A 211 -16.16 6.88 -16.51
C GLY A 211 -14.82 7.51 -16.13
N ASN A 212 -14.46 8.57 -16.84
CA ASN A 212 -13.27 9.37 -16.55
C ASN A 212 -13.48 10.22 -15.31
N VAL A 213 -12.42 10.38 -14.50
CA VAL A 213 -12.36 11.26 -13.34
C VAL A 213 -11.13 12.14 -13.42
N GLU A 214 -11.28 13.42 -13.15
CA GLU A 214 -10.13 14.31 -13.01
C GLU A 214 -9.40 14.09 -11.70
N GLY A 215 -8.09 14.37 -11.66
CA GLY A 215 -7.28 14.23 -10.46
C GLY A 215 -7.80 15.02 -9.25
N SER A 216 -8.45 16.17 -9.51
CA SER A 216 -9.09 17.01 -8.49
C SER A 216 -10.34 16.37 -7.88
N MET A 217 -11.02 15.49 -8.61
CA MET A 217 -12.26 14.84 -8.18
C MET A 217 -12.00 13.63 -7.29
N VAL A 218 -10.81 13.03 -7.37
CA VAL A 218 -10.43 11.84 -6.58
C VAL A 218 -10.51 12.11 -5.07
N PRO A 219 -9.88 13.15 -4.50
CA PRO A 219 -10.01 13.46 -3.08
C PRO A 219 -11.41 13.93 -2.68
N LEU A 220 -12.27 14.30 -3.64
CA LEU A 220 -13.66 14.65 -3.41
C LEU A 220 -14.61 13.44 -3.40
N GLY A 221 -14.09 12.23 -3.64
CA GLY A 221 -14.86 10.98 -3.56
C GLY A 221 -15.69 10.67 -4.80
N ALA A 222 -15.25 11.10 -5.99
CA ALA A 222 -15.92 10.78 -7.26
C ALA A 222 -15.93 9.27 -7.55
N CYS A 223 -14.93 8.53 -7.06
CA CYS A 223 -14.83 7.08 -7.18
C CYS A 223 -14.25 6.47 -5.90
N ASP A 224 -14.35 5.15 -5.76
CA ASP A 224 -13.78 4.37 -4.67
C ASP A 224 -12.43 3.74 -5.07
N VAL A 225 -12.25 3.58 -6.39
CA VAL A 225 -11.01 3.11 -7.03
C VAL A 225 -10.68 4.07 -8.18
N ALA A 226 -9.54 4.74 -8.08
CA ALA A 226 -8.99 5.62 -9.12
C ALA A 226 -7.87 4.88 -9.87
N VAL A 227 -8.09 4.58 -11.14
CA VAL A 227 -7.17 3.79 -11.98
C VAL A 227 -6.30 4.72 -12.83
N CYS A 228 -4.99 4.50 -12.82
CA CYS A 228 -4.02 5.21 -13.64
C CYS A 228 -2.74 4.41 -13.84
N ASP A 229 -1.82 4.91 -14.67
CA ASP A 229 -0.43 4.45 -14.68
C ASP A 229 0.31 4.90 -13.42
N GLY A 230 1.42 4.23 -13.10
CA GLY A 230 2.16 4.49 -11.87
C GLY A 230 2.84 5.85 -11.82
N PHE A 231 3.16 6.48 -12.97
CA PHE A 231 3.69 7.83 -12.96
C PHE A 231 2.62 8.84 -12.53
N THR A 232 1.46 8.80 -13.17
CA THR A 232 0.30 9.66 -12.86
C THR A 232 -0.12 9.47 -11.40
N GLY A 233 -0.26 8.22 -10.95
CA GLY A 233 -0.68 7.93 -9.59
C GLY A 233 0.35 8.34 -8.54
N ASN A 234 1.64 8.14 -8.78
CA ASN A 234 2.66 8.59 -7.83
C ASN A 234 2.72 10.12 -7.73
N VAL A 235 2.62 10.84 -8.86
CA VAL A 235 2.54 12.32 -8.86
C VAL A 235 1.31 12.78 -8.08
N GLN A 236 0.14 12.19 -8.34
CA GLN A 236 -1.09 12.54 -7.62
C GLN A 236 -0.99 12.25 -6.12
N LEU A 237 -0.51 11.07 -5.73
CA LEU A 237 -0.29 10.69 -4.32
C LEU A 237 0.63 11.69 -3.62
N LYS A 238 1.80 11.97 -4.20
CA LYS A 238 2.79 12.89 -3.60
C LYS A 238 2.31 14.33 -3.56
N THR A 239 1.52 14.76 -4.53
CA THR A 239 0.89 16.08 -4.52
C THR A 239 -0.12 16.20 -3.39
N ILE A 240 -1.00 15.22 -3.21
CA ILE A 240 -1.99 15.22 -2.11
C ILE A 240 -1.29 15.18 -0.75
N GLU A 241 -0.27 14.32 -0.57
CA GLU A 241 0.54 14.28 0.65
C GLU A 241 1.22 15.62 0.94
N GLY A 242 1.80 16.25 -0.08
CA GLY A 242 2.46 17.56 0.02
C GLY A 242 1.48 18.68 0.40
N VAL A 243 0.33 18.74 -0.27
CA VAL A 243 -0.73 19.72 0.03
C VAL A 243 -1.27 19.53 1.45
N ALA A 244 -1.52 18.29 1.88
CA ALA A 244 -1.99 18.01 3.24
C ALA A 244 -0.98 18.47 4.32
N LYS A 245 0.33 18.23 4.09
CA LYS A 245 1.40 18.71 4.98
C LYS A 245 1.48 20.24 4.99
N PHE A 246 1.40 20.88 3.83
CA PHE A 246 1.41 22.33 3.69
C PHE A 246 0.23 22.96 4.44
N MET A 247 -1.00 22.50 4.18
CA MET A 247 -2.21 23.01 4.84
C MET A 247 -2.15 22.82 6.36
N SER A 248 -1.69 21.66 6.84
CA SER A 248 -1.53 21.39 8.27
C SER A 248 -0.54 22.37 8.93
N LYS A 249 0.55 22.72 8.24
CA LYS A 249 1.54 23.71 8.71
C LYS A 249 0.94 25.11 8.78
N GLU A 250 0.25 25.55 7.72
CA GLU A 250 -0.37 26.89 7.66
C GLU A 250 -1.47 27.04 8.73
N ILE A 251 -2.35 26.05 8.89
CA ILE A 251 -3.38 26.03 9.93
C ILE A 251 -2.73 26.13 11.32
N LYS A 252 -1.66 25.37 11.58
CA LYS A 252 -0.91 25.48 12.84
C LYS A 252 -0.35 26.88 13.03
N GLY A 253 0.19 27.50 11.96
CA GLY A 253 0.71 28.87 11.99
C GLY A 253 -0.35 29.88 12.43
N VAL A 254 -1.57 29.82 11.89
CA VAL A 254 -2.69 30.67 12.26
C VAL A 254 -3.00 30.57 13.76
N PHE A 255 -3.07 29.36 14.30
CA PHE A 255 -3.34 29.17 15.73
C PHE A 255 -2.19 29.57 16.67
N MET A 256 -0.95 29.58 16.17
CA MET A 256 0.22 29.96 16.96
C MET A 256 0.56 31.46 16.89
N ALA A 257 -0.17 32.27 16.09
CA ALA A 257 0.14 33.67 15.79
C ALA A 257 0.01 34.61 17.00
N SER A 258 -0.91 34.35 17.96
CA SER A 258 -1.15 35.22 19.13
C SER A 258 -1.66 34.42 20.33
N VAL A 259 -1.72 35.07 21.50
CA VAL A 259 -2.31 34.46 22.70
C VAL A 259 -3.80 34.15 22.49
N GLY A 260 -4.53 35.07 21.81
CA GLY A 260 -5.94 34.88 21.50
C GLY A 260 -6.21 33.68 20.58
N THR A 261 -5.39 33.52 19.52
CA THR A 261 -5.52 32.36 18.59
C THR A 261 -5.14 31.04 19.28
N LYS A 262 -4.17 31.05 20.21
CA LYS A 262 -3.82 29.86 21.03
C LYS A 262 -4.98 29.45 21.92
N LEU A 263 -5.68 30.40 22.56
CA LEU A 263 -6.89 30.11 23.33
C LEU A 263 -8.02 29.58 22.43
N GLY A 264 -8.20 30.15 21.23
CA GLY A 264 -9.11 29.64 20.22
C GLY A 264 -8.81 28.19 19.83
N TYR A 265 -7.53 27.82 19.69
CA TYR A 265 -7.13 26.43 19.42
C TYR A 265 -7.62 25.46 20.51
N LEU A 266 -7.53 25.85 21.80
CA LEU A 266 -8.01 24.99 22.89
C LEU A 266 -9.50 24.69 22.77
N LEU A 267 -10.31 25.66 22.34
CA LEU A 267 -11.73 25.46 22.10
C LEU A 267 -12.02 24.57 20.89
N CYS A 268 -11.18 24.64 19.85
CA CYS A 268 -11.33 23.85 18.62
C CYS A 268 -10.52 22.55 18.63
N LYS A 269 -9.82 22.21 19.74
CA LYS A 269 -8.85 21.12 19.80
C LYS A 269 -9.40 19.80 19.27
N LYS A 270 -10.59 19.40 19.71
CA LYS A 270 -11.22 18.16 19.28
C LYS A 270 -11.42 18.14 17.75
N GLY A 271 -11.99 19.18 17.16
CA GLY A 271 -12.17 19.25 15.70
C GLY A 271 -10.84 19.24 14.92
N MET A 272 -9.78 19.83 15.50
CA MET A 272 -8.46 19.81 14.90
C MET A 272 -7.78 18.42 15.01
N ASP A 273 -8.03 17.71 16.09
CA ASP A 273 -7.53 16.34 16.24
C ASP A 273 -8.30 15.40 15.29
N ASP A 274 -9.62 15.56 15.16
CA ASP A 274 -10.46 14.83 14.19
C ASP A 274 -10.00 15.12 12.73
N PHE A 275 -9.69 16.39 12.41
CA PHE A 275 -9.15 16.75 11.09
C PHE A 275 -7.81 16.09 10.80
N ARG A 276 -6.88 16.08 11.77
CA ARG A 276 -5.58 15.39 11.61
C ARG A 276 -5.76 13.89 11.42
N GLU A 277 -6.73 13.30 12.10
CA GLU A 277 -7.00 11.87 12.05
C GLU A 277 -7.47 11.43 10.64
N VAL A 278 -8.15 12.30 9.88
CA VAL A 278 -8.52 12.03 8.47
C VAL A 278 -7.29 11.77 7.62
N PHE A 279 -6.19 12.49 7.86
CA PHE A 279 -4.94 12.35 7.11
C PHE A 279 -3.93 11.39 7.77
N ASN A 280 -4.32 10.70 8.82
CA ASN A 280 -3.45 9.78 9.55
C ASN A 280 -3.26 8.48 8.78
N GLN A 281 -2.16 8.39 8.05
CA GLN A 281 -1.80 7.20 7.26
C GLN A 281 -1.42 5.99 8.14
N ASP A 282 -1.06 6.21 9.40
CA ASP A 282 -0.65 5.14 10.32
C ASP A 282 -1.77 4.10 10.53
N LYS A 283 -3.03 4.54 10.48
CA LYS A 283 -4.20 3.66 10.61
C LYS A 283 -4.51 2.85 9.36
N ILE A 284 -4.08 3.32 8.19
CA ILE A 284 -4.37 2.66 6.90
C ILE A 284 -3.59 1.34 6.80
N GLY A 285 -2.33 1.32 7.25
CA GLY A 285 -1.53 0.11 7.28
C GLY A 285 -0.86 -0.24 5.94
N GLY A 286 -0.32 0.76 5.25
CA GLY A 286 0.49 0.56 4.05
C GLY A 286 -0.31 0.28 2.77
N ALA A 287 0.40 0.05 1.68
CA ALA A 287 -0.14 -0.20 0.35
C ALA A 287 0.13 -1.65 -0.10
N PRO A 288 -0.89 -2.40 -0.56
CA PRO A 288 -0.68 -3.73 -1.11
C PRO A 288 -0.03 -3.67 -2.50
N PHE A 289 0.80 -4.66 -2.81
CA PHE A 289 1.11 -5.02 -4.20
C PHE A 289 0.04 -5.96 -4.72
N LEU A 290 -0.78 -5.49 -5.65
CA LEU A 290 -1.85 -6.27 -6.29
C LEU A 290 -1.30 -7.06 -7.49
N GLY A 291 -1.95 -8.18 -7.83
CA GLY A 291 -1.54 -9.02 -8.95
C GLY A 291 -0.33 -9.93 -8.69
N ILE A 292 0.18 -9.94 -7.45
CA ILE A 292 1.22 -10.85 -6.96
C ILE A 292 0.56 -12.07 -6.31
N ALA A 293 1.14 -13.26 -6.54
CA ALA A 293 0.58 -14.53 -6.06
C ALA A 293 0.76 -14.78 -4.54
N LYS A 294 1.50 -13.91 -3.87
CA LYS A 294 1.69 -13.89 -2.42
C LYS A 294 1.44 -12.47 -1.90
N PRO A 295 0.72 -12.26 -0.80
CA PRO A 295 0.49 -10.93 -0.24
C PRO A 295 1.79 -10.23 0.14
N VAL A 296 2.02 -9.03 -0.40
CA VAL A 296 3.12 -8.15 -0.03
C VAL A 296 2.55 -6.76 0.26
N ILE A 297 2.86 -6.23 1.43
CA ILE A 297 2.42 -4.90 1.87
C ILE A 297 3.63 -3.97 2.00
N LYS A 298 3.59 -2.86 1.31
CA LYS A 298 4.55 -1.76 1.44
C LYS A 298 4.08 -0.81 2.54
N ALA A 299 4.77 -0.78 3.68
CA ALA A 299 4.61 0.28 4.67
C ALA A 299 5.36 1.54 4.22
N HIS A 300 4.95 2.73 4.65
CA HIS A 300 5.64 3.98 4.31
C HIS A 300 7.07 4.00 4.89
N GLY A 301 8.03 4.63 4.21
CA GLY A 301 9.41 4.70 4.70
C GLY A 301 9.52 5.26 6.12
N SER A 302 8.75 6.29 6.43
CA SER A 302 8.70 6.94 7.76
C SER A 302 7.70 6.32 8.75
N SER A 303 7.23 5.08 8.50
CA SER A 303 6.28 4.39 9.38
C SER A 303 6.79 4.31 10.82
N ASN A 304 5.91 4.59 11.78
CA ASN A 304 6.09 4.30 13.19
C ASN A 304 5.60 2.88 13.52
N GLU A 305 5.68 2.48 14.79
CA GLU A 305 5.25 1.14 15.24
C GLU A 305 3.78 0.86 14.99
N ILE A 306 2.91 1.87 15.10
CA ILE A 306 1.46 1.73 14.86
C ILE A 306 1.18 1.49 13.36
N ALA A 307 1.87 2.22 12.48
CA ALA A 307 1.77 2.02 11.04
C ALA A 307 2.23 0.61 10.63
N VAL A 308 3.33 0.11 11.20
CA VAL A 308 3.81 -1.26 10.95
C VAL A 308 2.83 -2.30 11.48
N MET A 309 2.32 -2.14 12.71
CA MET A 309 1.29 -3.01 13.28
C MET A 309 0.06 -3.09 12.37
N ASN A 310 -0.42 -1.95 11.87
CA ASN A 310 -1.54 -1.90 10.93
C ASN A 310 -1.21 -2.48 9.56
N ALA A 311 0.05 -2.39 9.09
CA ALA A 311 0.49 -3.05 7.87
C ALA A 311 0.45 -4.59 8.01
N VAL A 312 0.82 -5.12 9.18
CA VAL A 312 0.65 -6.56 9.51
C VAL A 312 -0.83 -6.93 9.54
N ARG A 313 -1.70 -6.11 10.16
CA ARG A 313 -3.15 -6.33 10.11
C ARG A 313 -3.67 -6.43 8.67
N ARG A 314 -3.22 -5.53 7.81
CA ARG A 314 -3.61 -5.53 6.39
C ARG A 314 -3.09 -6.77 5.65
N ALA A 315 -1.86 -7.22 5.95
CA ALA A 315 -1.31 -8.46 5.41
C ALA A 315 -2.15 -9.68 5.82
N ILE A 316 -2.58 -9.75 7.08
CA ILE A 316 -3.48 -10.78 7.61
C ILE A 316 -4.82 -10.75 6.87
N ALA A 317 -5.44 -9.58 6.76
CA ALA A 317 -6.71 -9.41 6.05
C ALA A 317 -6.60 -9.82 4.57
N TYR A 318 -5.53 -9.40 3.89
CA TYR A 318 -5.29 -9.77 2.49
C TYR A 318 -5.16 -11.29 2.33
N THR A 319 -4.39 -11.94 3.19
CA THR A 319 -4.20 -13.40 3.13
C THR A 319 -5.52 -14.16 3.37
N LYS A 320 -6.33 -13.70 4.35
CA LYS A 320 -7.61 -14.34 4.70
C LYS A 320 -8.74 -14.08 3.70
N SER A 321 -8.62 -13.05 2.86
CA SER A 321 -9.72 -12.55 2.00
C SER A 321 -10.12 -13.47 0.85
N GLY A 322 -9.28 -14.44 0.48
CA GLY A 322 -9.46 -15.24 -0.74
C GLY A 322 -9.35 -14.42 -2.04
N MET A 323 -8.80 -13.20 -1.97
CA MET A 323 -8.71 -12.31 -3.13
C MET A 323 -7.87 -12.91 -4.28
N ILE A 324 -6.74 -13.55 -3.96
CA ILE A 324 -5.86 -14.15 -4.97
C ILE A 324 -6.60 -15.21 -5.79
N ASP A 325 -7.43 -16.03 -5.14
CA ASP A 325 -8.21 -17.04 -5.84
C ASP A 325 -9.35 -16.41 -6.63
N ALA A 326 -10.01 -15.38 -6.10
CA ALA A 326 -11.00 -14.61 -6.84
C ALA A 326 -10.40 -13.96 -8.11
N VAL A 327 -9.15 -13.48 -8.07
CA VAL A 327 -8.46 -12.98 -9.28
C VAL A 327 -8.25 -14.09 -10.30
N LYS A 328 -7.81 -15.28 -9.87
CA LYS A 328 -7.62 -16.45 -10.77
C LYS A 328 -8.93 -16.87 -11.45
N GLU A 329 -10.03 -16.87 -10.70
CA GLU A 329 -11.37 -17.22 -11.19
C GLU A 329 -11.92 -16.21 -12.20
N ASN A 330 -11.51 -14.94 -12.10
CA ASN A 330 -11.98 -13.86 -12.96
C ASN A 330 -10.96 -13.45 -14.04
N ILE A 331 -9.85 -14.17 -14.19
CA ILE A 331 -8.74 -13.77 -15.07
C ILE A 331 -9.15 -13.58 -16.54
N GLN A 332 -10.10 -14.39 -17.05
CA GLN A 332 -10.62 -14.29 -18.41
C GLN A 332 -11.29 -12.94 -18.72
N TYR A 333 -11.74 -12.21 -17.70
CA TYR A 333 -12.35 -10.88 -17.87
C TYR A 333 -11.31 -9.75 -17.79
N MET A 334 -10.09 -10.08 -17.42
CA MET A 334 -8.98 -9.14 -17.22
C MET A 334 -7.96 -9.18 -18.37
N THR A 335 -8.16 -10.05 -19.34
CA THR A 335 -7.28 -10.22 -20.52
C THR A 335 -7.96 -9.74 -21.79
N VAL A 336 -7.18 -9.14 -22.69
CA VAL A 336 -7.61 -8.76 -24.03
C VAL A 336 -7.07 -9.82 -24.98
N GLU A 337 -7.95 -10.39 -25.83
CA GLU A 337 -7.59 -11.35 -26.88
C GLU A 337 -6.77 -10.71 -28.00
#